data_d01acddd952f0203c70e901037d46eea
#
_entry.id   d01acddd952f0203c70e901037d46eea
#
_cell.length_a   1.000
_cell.length_b   1.000
_cell.length_c   1.000
_cell.angle_alpha   90.00
_cell.angle_beta   90.00
_cell.angle_gamma   90.00
#
_symmetry.space_group_name_H-M   'P 1'
#
loop_
_entity.id
_entity.type
_entity.pdbx_description
1 polymer ?
#
loop_
_entity_poly.entity_id
_entity_poly.type
_entity_poly.pdbx_seq_one_letter_code
_entity_poly.pdbx_strand_id
1 'polypeptide(L)'
;MDLITGIIYIILFLIIMVFAFSMGILSPYVGRKEIVSIIIIGFVLGAIGGYFFIDPIYDESPYVLGNVQGLFTLDSEVINLNIPSTSNISDITYNISNLNGVNSVSTNGFELKTGFIKNSTKTYVENHLRSDPEIESFKVTNNSVTVDLKNPASSTTTLGSLVNWLSNRAGVGSEFAYVHIQVSVNANDVVEVEDYLKENNYNIISIEGPVQNTIHYTEEHLAPTYVVMFVTGLIGVAVAIAGVFVEPLTKFTRRFKKDQSEKLRGRRRRR
;
A
#
# COMPACT_ATOMS: atom_id res chain seq x y z
N MET A 1 -4.60 6.09 5.53
CA MET A 1 -4.68 7.03 6.69
C MET A 1 -4.55 8.46 6.18
N ASP A 2 -5.41 9.41 6.64
CA ASP A 2 -5.33 10.81 6.21
C ASP A 2 -4.06 11.49 6.73
N LEU A 3 -3.51 12.41 5.92
CA LEU A 3 -2.31 13.19 6.26
C LEU A 3 -2.44 13.87 7.65
N ILE A 4 -3.64 14.39 7.97
CA ILE A 4 -3.92 15.04 9.25
C ILE A 4 -3.75 14.07 10.41
N THR A 5 -4.29 12.86 10.29
CA THR A 5 -4.16 11.80 11.31
C THR A 5 -2.71 11.40 11.51
N GLY A 6 -1.93 11.28 10.44
CA GLY A 6 -0.49 11.00 10.51
C GLY A 6 0.28 12.08 11.28
N ILE A 7 0.01 13.36 11.01
CA ILE A 7 0.61 14.48 11.73
C ILE A 7 0.24 14.46 13.23
N ILE A 8 -1.03 14.16 13.55
CA ILE A 8 -1.49 14.05 14.94
C ILE A 8 -0.72 12.93 15.66
N TYR A 9 -0.53 11.77 15.05
CA TYR A 9 0.21 10.66 15.65
C TYR A 9 1.68 11.01 15.90
N ILE A 10 2.33 11.68 14.96
CA ILE A 10 3.71 12.17 15.16
C ILE A 10 3.77 13.15 16.36
N ILE A 11 2.83 14.09 16.46
CA ILE A 11 2.77 15.04 17.57
C ILE A 11 2.57 14.31 18.90
N LEU A 12 1.66 13.34 18.96
CA LEU A 12 1.42 12.55 20.16
C LEU A 12 2.65 11.73 20.56
N PHE A 13 3.35 11.13 19.61
CA PHE A 13 4.62 10.45 19.85
C PHE A 13 5.67 11.42 20.43
N LEU A 14 5.81 12.62 19.87
CA LEU A 14 6.72 13.64 20.38
C LEU A 14 6.37 14.08 21.80
N ILE A 15 5.09 14.20 22.15
CA ILE A 15 4.65 14.51 23.52
C ILE A 15 5.11 13.41 24.50
N ILE A 16 4.98 12.13 24.13
CA ILE A 16 5.48 11.01 24.95
C ILE A 16 7.01 11.10 25.10
N MET A 17 7.72 11.44 24.02
CA MET A 17 9.18 11.61 24.08
C MET A 17 9.59 12.78 24.99
N VAL A 18 8.87 13.91 24.96
CA VAL A 18 9.08 15.03 25.88
C VAL A 18 8.86 14.60 27.34
N PHE A 19 7.86 13.74 27.59
CA PHE A 19 7.63 13.19 28.93
C PHE A 19 8.79 12.28 29.38
N ALA A 20 9.27 11.39 28.51
CA ALA A 20 10.44 10.55 28.77
C ALA A 20 11.71 11.42 29.05
N PHE A 21 11.91 12.48 28.28
CA PHE A 21 12.99 13.45 28.48
C PHE A 21 12.89 14.16 29.83
N SER A 22 11.68 14.60 30.21
CA SER A 22 11.43 15.28 31.50
C SER A 22 11.73 14.37 32.68
N MET A 23 11.42 13.06 32.57
CA MET A 23 11.83 12.07 33.58
C MET A 23 13.35 11.99 33.73
N GLY A 24 14.10 12.06 32.61
CA GLY A 24 15.56 12.13 32.64
C GLY A 24 16.09 13.35 33.37
N ILE A 25 15.49 14.53 33.20
CA ILE A 25 15.89 15.77 33.89
C ILE A 25 15.72 15.66 35.41
N LEU A 26 14.74 14.90 35.88
CA LEU A 26 14.51 14.71 37.32
C LEU A 26 15.52 13.76 37.97
N SER A 27 16.34 13.06 37.19
CA SER A 27 17.30 12.04 37.67
C SER A 27 18.32 12.53 38.69
N PRO A 28 18.82 13.78 38.69
CA PRO A 28 19.77 14.27 39.70
C PRO A 28 19.21 14.32 41.12
N TYR A 29 17.88 14.35 41.25
CA TYR A 29 17.17 14.34 42.54
C TYR A 29 16.82 12.90 43.01
N VAL A 30 17.02 11.92 42.15
CA VAL A 30 16.60 10.53 42.29
C VAL A 30 17.89 9.71 42.30
N GLY A 31 18.57 9.30 43.14
CA GLY A 31 19.89 8.65 43.27
C GLY A 31 20.33 7.70 42.12
N ARG A 32 21.60 7.29 42.10
CA ARG A 32 22.22 6.51 41.01
C ARG A 32 21.50 5.18 40.65
N LYS A 33 20.82 4.55 41.63
CA LYS A 33 20.06 3.29 41.39
C LYS A 33 18.84 3.50 40.55
N GLU A 34 18.34 4.71 40.42
CA GLU A 34 17.09 5.03 39.74
C GLU A 34 17.32 5.41 38.26
N ILE A 35 18.57 5.63 37.83
CA ILE A 35 18.92 5.84 36.42
C ILE A 35 18.48 4.63 35.59
N VAL A 36 18.65 3.41 36.12
CA VAL A 36 18.19 2.18 35.43
C VAL A 36 16.66 2.19 35.26
N SER A 37 15.94 2.63 36.30
CA SER A 37 14.48 2.75 36.23
C SER A 37 14.03 3.78 35.17
N ILE A 38 14.75 4.89 35.07
CA ILE A 38 14.48 5.94 34.05
C ILE A 38 14.71 5.39 32.64
N ILE A 39 15.77 4.61 32.42
CA ILE A 39 16.05 3.93 31.16
C ILE A 39 14.94 2.94 30.82
N ILE A 40 14.52 2.11 31.77
CA ILE A 40 13.41 1.16 31.56
C ILE A 40 12.11 1.90 31.24
N ILE A 41 11.78 2.95 31.98
CA ILE A 41 10.58 3.76 31.73
C ILE A 41 10.68 4.42 30.33
N GLY A 42 11.84 4.97 29.96
CA GLY A 42 12.08 5.54 28.64
C GLY A 42 11.85 4.48 27.52
N PHE A 43 12.35 3.27 27.72
CA PHE A 43 12.10 2.17 26.78
C PHE A 43 10.61 1.84 26.67
N VAL A 44 9.92 1.68 27.79
CA VAL A 44 8.50 1.34 27.83
C VAL A 44 7.66 2.42 27.18
N LEU A 45 7.92 3.70 27.49
CA LEU A 45 7.21 4.83 26.88
C LEU A 45 7.49 4.90 25.36
N GLY A 46 8.74 4.69 24.95
CA GLY A 46 9.11 4.64 23.54
C GLY A 46 8.40 3.50 22.80
N ALA A 47 8.38 2.30 23.38
CA ALA A 47 7.73 1.13 22.79
C ALA A 47 6.19 1.31 22.69
N ILE A 48 5.57 1.82 23.75
CA ILE A 48 4.13 2.14 23.75
C ILE A 48 3.82 3.22 22.72
N GLY A 49 4.59 4.31 22.70
CA GLY A 49 4.42 5.37 21.71
C GLY A 49 4.64 4.90 20.29
N GLY A 50 5.60 3.99 20.09
CA GLY A 50 5.84 3.32 18.81
C GLY A 50 4.64 2.52 18.35
N TYR A 51 4.11 1.67 19.20
CA TYR A 51 2.95 0.83 18.89
C TYR A 51 1.71 1.64 18.51
N PHE A 52 1.37 2.66 19.31
CA PHE A 52 0.13 3.40 19.09
C PHE A 52 0.22 4.49 18.02
N PHE A 53 1.41 5.06 17.78
CA PHE A 53 1.52 6.26 16.95
C PHE A 53 2.46 6.09 15.74
N ILE A 54 3.50 5.27 15.82
CA ILE A 54 4.45 5.09 14.71
C ILE A 54 4.08 3.89 13.85
N ASP A 55 3.69 2.77 14.47
CA ASP A 55 3.34 1.54 13.76
C ASP A 55 2.21 1.76 12.72
N PRO A 56 1.09 2.44 13.05
CA PRO A 56 0.06 2.71 12.05
C PRO A 56 0.55 3.59 10.87
N ILE A 57 1.48 4.53 11.12
CA ILE A 57 2.07 5.35 10.04
C ILE A 57 3.01 4.50 9.19
N TYR A 58 3.76 3.59 9.84
CA TYR A 58 4.69 2.69 9.17
C TYR A 58 3.96 1.69 8.29
N ASP A 59 2.84 1.15 8.75
CA ASP A 59 1.99 0.23 7.98
C ASP A 59 1.39 0.89 6.72
N GLU A 60 1.14 2.20 6.76
CA GLU A 60 0.66 2.97 5.61
C GLU A 60 1.80 3.44 4.67
N SER A 61 3.06 3.22 5.06
CA SER A 61 4.22 3.70 4.29
C SER A 61 4.30 3.15 2.85
N PRO A 62 3.87 1.90 2.53
CA PRO A 62 3.83 1.40 1.15
C PRO A 62 3.00 2.29 0.22
N TYR A 63 1.81 2.69 0.68
CA TYR A 63 0.90 3.55 -0.10
C TYR A 63 1.47 4.96 -0.28
N VAL A 64 2.12 5.51 0.76
CA VAL A 64 2.79 6.81 0.66
C VAL A 64 3.94 6.75 -0.35
N LEU A 65 4.76 5.71 -0.30
CA LEU A 65 5.87 5.51 -1.24
C LEU A 65 5.37 5.27 -2.67
N GLY A 66 4.33 4.46 -2.85
CA GLY A 66 3.69 4.24 -4.13
C GLY A 66 3.18 5.54 -4.74
N ASN A 67 2.44 6.35 -3.97
CA ASN A 67 1.93 7.64 -4.42
C ASN A 67 3.05 8.62 -4.78
N VAL A 68 4.12 8.68 -3.97
CA VAL A 68 5.29 9.51 -4.29
C VAL A 68 5.95 9.03 -5.57
N GLN A 69 6.09 7.72 -5.78
CA GLN A 69 6.63 7.18 -7.02
C GLN A 69 5.73 7.53 -8.22
N GLY A 70 4.41 7.43 -8.07
CA GLY A 70 3.45 7.82 -9.10
C GLY A 70 3.65 9.25 -9.60
N LEU A 71 3.99 10.20 -8.70
CA LEU A 71 4.26 11.60 -9.07
C LEU A 71 5.50 11.77 -9.97
N PHE A 72 6.43 10.83 -9.96
CA PHE A 72 7.67 10.89 -10.73
C PHE A 72 7.71 9.90 -11.91
N THR A 73 6.71 9.02 -12.03
CA THR A 73 6.62 8.01 -13.06
C THR A 73 5.62 8.46 -14.13
N LEU A 74 6.05 8.47 -15.38
CA LEU A 74 5.20 8.71 -16.55
C LEU A 74 4.53 7.43 -17.06
N ASP A 75 4.73 6.31 -16.36
CA ASP A 75 4.22 5.01 -16.74
C ASP A 75 2.72 4.87 -16.42
N SER A 76 2.09 3.91 -17.08
CA SER A 76 0.69 3.59 -16.88
C SER A 76 0.55 2.39 -15.95
N GLU A 77 -0.46 2.42 -15.10
CA GLU A 77 -0.97 1.26 -14.36
C GLU A 77 -2.08 0.60 -15.16
N VAL A 78 -2.26 -0.69 -14.95
CA VAL A 78 -3.27 -1.49 -15.62
C VAL A 78 -4.23 -2.06 -14.57
N ILE A 79 -5.50 -1.67 -14.64
CA ILE A 79 -6.56 -2.20 -13.79
C ILE A 79 -7.34 -3.24 -14.58
N ASN A 80 -7.39 -4.48 -14.09
CA ASN A 80 -8.14 -5.58 -14.67
C ASN A 80 -9.47 -5.74 -13.94
N LEU A 81 -10.57 -5.76 -14.68
CA LEU A 81 -11.94 -5.83 -14.18
C LEU A 81 -12.67 -7.06 -14.72
N ASN A 82 -13.56 -7.62 -13.90
CA ASN A 82 -14.56 -8.60 -14.33
C ASN A 82 -15.96 -7.98 -14.30
N ILE A 83 -16.57 -7.82 -15.46
CA ILE A 83 -17.92 -7.29 -15.61
C ILE A 83 -18.87 -8.39 -16.08
N PRO A 84 -20.03 -8.58 -15.42
CA PRO A 84 -21.04 -9.54 -15.90
C PRO A 84 -21.43 -9.26 -17.36
N SER A 85 -21.45 -10.29 -18.17
CA SER A 85 -21.79 -10.15 -19.61
C SER A 85 -23.23 -9.68 -19.87
N THR A 86 -24.07 -9.70 -18.83
CA THR A 86 -25.44 -9.16 -18.86
C THR A 86 -25.49 -7.63 -18.73
N SER A 87 -24.38 -7.01 -18.33
CA SER A 87 -24.26 -5.56 -18.23
C SER A 87 -24.06 -4.92 -19.60
N ASN A 88 -24.40 -3.64 -19.73
CA ASN A 88 -24.09 -2.88 -20.94
C ASN A 88 -22.58 -2.53 -20.99
N ILE A 89 -21.78 -3.44 -21.54
CA ILE A 89 -20.32 -3.32 -21.60
C ILE A 89 -19.90 -2.03 -22.32
N SER A 90 -20.62 -1.65 -23.39
CA SER A 90 -20.32 -0.44 -24.14
C SER A 90 -20.47 0.84 -23.33
N ASP A 91 -21.55 0.96 -22.54
CA ASP A 91 -21.75 2.12 -21.66
C ASP A 91 -20.72 2.15 -20.53
N ILE A 92 -20.39 0.97 -19.96
CA ILE A 92 -19.39 0.85 -18.91
C ILE A 92 -18.01 1.29 -19.44
N THR A 93 -17.57 0.74 -20.56
CA THR A 93 -16.28 1.12 -21.16
C THR A 93 -16.24 2.58 -21.56
N TYR A 94 -17.35 3.13 -22.08
CA TYR A 94 -17.45 4.56 -22.40
C TYR A 94 -17.34 5.42 -21.13
N ASN A 95 -18.06 5.09 -20.07
CA ASN A 95 -18.01 5.85 -18.82
C ASN A 95 -16.60 5.84 -18.20
N ILE A 96 -15.96 4.66 -18.16
CA ILE A 96 -14.59 4.52 -17.63
C ILE A 96 -13.59 5.29 -18.52
N SER A 97 -13.74 5.25 -19.86
CA SER A 97 -12.82 5.94 -20.76
C SER A 97 -12.88 7.48 -20.66
N ASN A 98 -13.96 8.02 -20.11
CA ASN A 98 -14.12 9.46 -19.89
C ASN A 98 -13.59 9.92 -18.52
N LEU A 99 -13.11 9.03 -17.67
CA LEU A 99 -12.49 9.42 -16.40
C LEU A 99 -11.15 10.10 -16.65
N ASN A 100 -10.84 11.05 -15.77
CA ASN A 100 -9.55 11.71 -15.80
C ASN A 100 -8.43 10.69 -15.55
N GLY A 101 -7.33 10.80 -16.28
CA GLY A 101 -6.18 9.91 -16.16
C GLY A 101 -6.30 8.55 -16.83
N VAL A 102 -7.45 8.19 -17.39
CA VAL A 102 -7.61 6.96 -18.16
C VAL A 102 -7.04 7.15 -19.57
N ASN A 103 -6.06 6.31 -19.93
CA ASN A 103 -5.41 6.34 -21.24
C ASN A 103 -6.16 5.51 -22.29
N SER A 104 -6.60 4.31 -21.87
CA SER A 104 -7.36 3.41 -22.75
C SER A 104 -8.19 2.41 -21.94
N VAL A 105 -9.28 1.96 -22.55
CA VAL A 105 -10.12 0.85 -22.05
C VAL A 105 -10.25 -0.18 -23.14
N SER A 106 -9.96 -1.43 -22.86
CA SER A 106 -10.06 -2.55 -23.79
C SER A 106 -10.73 -3.76 -23.17
N THR A 107 -11.37 -4.56 -23.99
CA THR A 107 -11.95 -5.85 -23.57
C THR A 107 -11.01 -6.96 -24.02
N ASN A 108 -10.27 -7.58 -23.11
CA ASN A 108 -9.21 -8.53 -23.47
C ASN A 108 -9.71 -9.96 -23.62
N GLY A 109 -10.87 -10.29 -23.07
CA GLY A 109 -11.38 -11.65 -23.08
C GLY A 109 -12.63 -11.83 -22.23
N PHE A 110 -12.89 -13.08 -21.85
CA PHE A 110 -14.02 -13.41 -20.98
C PHE A 110 -13.79 -14.70 -20.20
N GLU A 111 -14.46 -14.83 -19.08
CA GLU A 111 -14.60 -16.09 -18.35
C GLU A 111 -16.04 -16.56 -18.41
N LEU A 112 -16.24 -17.78 -18.90
CA LEU A 112 -17.54 -18.45 -18.94
C LEU A 112 -17.59 -19.49 -17.82
N LYS A 113 -18.50 -19.35 -16.88
CA LYS A 113 -18.82 -20.38 -15.88
C LYS A 113 -19.79 -21.38 -16.51
N THR A 114 -19.47 -22.66 -16.38
CA THR A 114 -20.19 -23.74 -17.03
C THR A 114 -20.60 -24.80 -16.01
N GLY A 115 -21.56 -25.63 -16.36
CA GLY A 115 -21.72 -26.91 -15.71
C GLY A 115 -20.45 -27.77 -15.81
N PHE A 116 -20.46 -28.92 -15.15
CA PHE A 116 -19.28 -29.79 -15.07
C PHE A 116 -18.80 -30.30 -16.43
N ILE A 117 -17.57 -29.95 -16.79
CA ILE A 117 -16.89 -30.43 -18.00
C ILE A 117 -16.11 -31.71 -17.68
N LYS A 118 -16.51 -32.82 -18.26
CA LYS A 118 -15.81 -34.12 -18.11
C LYS A 118 -14.45 -34.06 -18.83
N ASN A 119 -13.47 -34.82 -18.36
CA ASN A 119 -12.13 -34.84 -18.96
C ASN A 119 -12.14 -35.21 -20.49
N SER A 120 -13.04 -36.09 -20.91
CA SER A 120 -13.22 -36.41 -22.33
C SER A 120 -13.74 -35.23 -23.16
N THR A 121 -14.63 -34.43 -22.58
CA THR A 121 -15.20 -33.24 -23.21
C THR A 121 -14.20 -32.08 -23.18
N LYS A 122 -13.36 -31.99 -22.12
CA LYS A 122 -12.34 -30.97 -21.97
C LYS A 122 -11.39 -30.91 -23.17
N THR A 123 -10.83 -32.06 -23.59
CA THR A 123 -9.94 -32.12 -24.74
C THR A 123 -10.65 -31.67 -26.05
N TYR A 124 -11.95 -31.99 -26.18
CA TYR A 124 -12.74 -31.54 -27.31
C TYR A 124 -12.94 -30.03 -27.33
N VAL A 125 -13.23 -29.43 -26.17
CA VAL A 125 -13.33 -27.97 -25.99
C VAL A 125 -11.99 -27.29 -26.28
N GLU A 126 -10.90 -27.80 -25.72
CA GLU A 126 -9.54 -27.25 -25.93
C GLU A 126 -9.14 -27.28 -27.41
N ASN A 127 -9.47 -28.35 -28.14
CA ASN A 127 -9.18 -28.44 -29.56
C ASN A 127 -9.98 -27.42 -30.38
N HIS A 128 -11.24 -27.19 -30.02
CA HIS A 128 -12.07 -26.16 -30.67
C HIS A 128 -11.50 -24.76 -30.43
N LEU A 129 -11.19 -24.41 -29.18
CA LEU A 129 -10.62 -23.09 -28.82
C LEU A 129 -9.28 -22.86 -29.53
N ARG A 130 -8.44 -23.89 -29.64
CA ARG A 130 -7.15 -23.82 -30.35
C ARG A 130 -7.30 -23.56 -31.84
N SER A 131 -8.38 -23.98 -32.44
CA SER A 131 -8.67 -23.80 -33.89
C SER A 131 -9.29 -22.45 -34.21
N ASP A 132 -9.74 -21.71 -33.22
CA ASP A 132 -10.35 -20.39 -33.41
C ASP A 132 -9.27 -19.30 -33.58
N PRO A 133 -9.23 -18.59 -34.71
CA PRO A 133 -8.21 -17.58 -35.00
C PRO A 133 -8.29 -16.34 -34.12
N GLU A 134 -9.46 -16.04 -33.54
CA GLU A 134 -9.68 -14.88 -32.67
C GLU A 134 -9.13 -15.09 -31.27
N ILE A 135 -8.86 -16.34 -30.86
CA ILE A 135 -8.39 -16.69 -29.55
C ILE A 135 -6.86 -16.60 -29.47
N GLU A 136 -6.35 -15.85 -28.50
CA GLU A 136 -4.93 -15.73 -28.18
C GLU A 136 -4.50 -16.83 -27.22
N SER A 137 -5.19 -16.93 -26.10
CA SER A 137 -4.96 -17.93 -25.08
C SER A 137 -6.28 -18.43 -24.47
N PHE A 138 -6.24 -19.61 -23.86
CA PHE A 138 -7.41 -20.13 -23.13
C PHE A 138 -7.01 -21.06 -22.01
N LYS A 139 -7.92 -21.15 -21.02
CA LYS A 139 -7.81 -22.10 -19.92
C LYS A 139 -9.16 -22.78 -19.70
N VAL A 140 -9.18 -24.11 -19.78
CA VAL A 140 -10.38 -24.92 -19.53
C VAL A 140 -10.21 -25.64 -18.19
N THR A 141 -11.14 -25.40 -17.28
CA THR A 141 -11.25 -26.13 -16.02
C THR A 141 -12.48 -27.05 -16.05
N ASN A 142 -12.79 -27.71 -14.94
CA ASN A 142 -13.97 -28.56 -14.88
C ASN A 142 -15.30 -27.76 -14.84
N ASN A 143 -15.24 -26.47 -14.52
CA ASN A 143 -16.43 -25.62 -14.32
C ASN A 143 -16.30 -24.24 -14.97
N SER A 144 -15.23 -23.98 -15.72
CA SER A 144 -15.09 -22.69 -16.41
C SER A 144 -14.21 -22.80 -17.65
N VAL A 145 -14.46 -21.89 -18.58
CA VAL A 145 -13.65 -21.64 -19.77
C VAL A 145 -13.26 -20.17 -19.75
N THR A 146 -11.96 -19.89 -19.62
CA THR A 146 -11.40 -18.53 -19.73
C THR A 146 -10.77 -18.40 -21.11
N VAL A 147 -11.01 -17.28 -21.76
CA VAL A 147 -10.53 -17.00 -23.12
C VAL A 147 -9.97 -15.59 -23.17
N ASP A 148 -8.74 -15.45 -23.68
CA ASP A 148 -8.14 -14.17 -24.03
C ASP A 148 -8.20 -14.01 -25.56
N LEU A 149 -8.50 -12.82 -26.02
CA LEU A 149 -8.79 -12.51 -27.43
C LEU A 149 -7.67 -11.68 -28.04
N LYS A 150 -7.31 -11.98 -29.28
CA LYS A 150 -6.38 -11.15 -30.08
C LYS A 150 -6.97 -9.80 -30.45
N ASN A 151 -8.29 -9.78 -30.67
CA ASN A 151 -9.00 -8.56 -31.03
C ASN A 151 -10.07 -8.25 -29.97
N PRO A 152 -9.88 -7.19 -29.17
CA PRO A 152 -10.82 -6.77 -28.13
C PRO A 152 -12.26 -6.56 -28.63
N ALA A 153 -12.41 -6.08 -29.86
CA ALA A 153 -13.74 -5.77 -30.44
C ALA A 153 -14.62 -7.01 -30.69
N SER A 154 -14.02 -8.20 -30.72
CA SER A 154 -14.75 -9.44 -30.99
C SER A 154 -15.31 -10.15 -29.75
N SER A 155 -15.12 -9.60 -28.54
CA SER A 155 -15.41 -10.29 -27.27
C SER A 155 -16.85 -10.79 -27.14
N THR A 156 -17.84 -9.96 -27.45
CA THR A 156 -19.27 -10.35 -27.33
C THR A 156 -19.71 -11.36 -28.39
N THR A 157 -19.20 -11.23 -29.61
CA THR A 157 -19.49 -12.16 -30.71
C THR A 157 -18.85 -13.52 -30.47
N THR A 158 -17.61 -13.56 -30.04
CA THR A 158 -16.89 -14.79 -29.74
C THR A 158 -17.48 -15.50 -28.53
N LEU A 159 -17.83 -14.73 -27.45
CA LEU A 159 -18.56 -15.29 -26.32
C LEU A 159 -19.87 -15.95 -26.75
N GLY A 160 -20.71 -15.25 -27.52
CA GLY A 160 -21.99 -15.78 -27.99
C GLY A 160 -21.82 -17.04 -28.84
N SER A 161 -20.83 -17.08 -29.74
CA SER A 161 -20.54 -18.26 -30.57
C SER A 161 -20.04 -19.43 -29.74
N LEU A 162 -19.17 -19.19 -28.74
CA LEU A 162 -18.67 -20.21 -27.83
C LEU A 162 -19.78 -20.82 -26.96
N VAL A 163 -20.65 -19.97 -26.39
CA VAL A 163 -21.80 -20.42 -25.59
C VAL A 163 -22.70 -21.33 -26.40
N ASN A 164 -23.03 -20.92 -27.64
CA ASN A 164 -23.83 -21.71 -28.54
C ASN A 164 -23.15 -23.05 -28.93
N TRP A 165 -21.85 -23.02 -29.20
CA TRP A 165 -21.09 -24.21 -29.53
C TRP A 165 -20.99 -25.20 -28.38
N LEU A 166 -20.67 -24.70 -27.15
CA LEU A 166 -20.61 -25.52 -25.93
C LEU A 166 -21.93 -26.22 -25.65
N SER A 167 -23.03 -25.48 -25.72
CA SER A 167 -24.37 -26.08 -25.53
C SER A 167 -24.74 -27.12 -26.60
N ASN A 168 -24.57 -26.78 -27.87
CA ASN A 168 -25.08 -27.59 -28.97
C ASN A 168 -24.15 -28.74 -29.42
N ARG A 169 -22.82 -28.58 -29.23
CA ARG A 169 -21.83 -29.56 -29.73
C ARG A 169 -21.09 -30.29 -28.61
N ALA A 170 -20.80 -29.61 -27.50
CA ALA A 170 -20.10 -30.21 -26.34
C ALA A 170 -21.07 -30.72 -25.26
N GLY A 171 -22.35 -30.36 -25.31
CA GLY A 171 -23.32 -30.72 -24.29
C GLY A 171 -23.02 -30.10 -22.93
N VAL A 172 -22.37 -28.92 -22.91
CA VAL A 172 -21.98 -28.19 -21.70
C VAL A 172 -22.85 -26.95 -21.60
N GLY A 173 -23.68 -26.88 -20.56
CA GLY A 173 -24.47 -25.67 -20.27
C GLY A 173 -23.59 -24.55 -19.72
N SER A 174 -23.89 -23.32 -20.14
CA SER A 174 -23.31 -22.11 -19.55
C SER A 174 -24.22 -21.58 -18.44
N GLU A 175 -23.65 -21.12 -17.31
CA GLU A 175 -24.38 -20.54 -16.17
C GLU A 175 -24.37 -19.04 -16.26
N PHE A 176 -23.19 -18.44 -16.31
CA PHE A 176 -22.97 -16.99 -16.44
C PHE A 176 -21.57 -16.73 -17.03
N ALA A 177 -21.38 -15.52 -17.53
CA ALA A 177 -20.11 -15.09 -18.09
C ALA A 177 -19.70 -13.71 -17.56
N TYR A 178 -18.39 -13.52 -17.43
CA TYR A 178 -17.76 -12.23 -17.18
C TYR A 178 -16.93 -11.81 -18.36
N VAL A 179 -16.98 -10.54 -18.70
CA VAL A 179 -16.09 -9.92 -19.68
C VAL A 179 -14.91 -9.31 -18.92
N HIS A 180 -13.71 -9.61 -19.37
CA HIS A 180 -12.48 -9.03 -18.84
C HIS A 180 -12.23 -7.69 -19.49
N ILE A 181 -12.22 -6.62 -18.69
CA ILE A 181 -11.91 -5.27 -19.14
C ILE A 181 -10.58 -4.87 -18.55
N GLN A 182 -9.71 -4.34 -19.39
CA GLN A 182 -8.43 -3.77 -19.01
C GLN A 182 -8.48 -2.25 -19.16
N VAL A 183 -8.17 -1.54 -18.09
CA VAL A 183 -8.15 -0.09 -18.04
C VAL A 183 -6.70 0.35 -17.82
N SER A 184 -6.12 1.05 -18.78
CA SER A 184 -4.81 1.69 -18.64
C SER A 184 -5.00 3.09 -18.08
N VAL A 185 -4.35 3.37 -16.95
CA VAL A 185 -4.51 4.61 -16.18
C VAL A 185 -3.14 5.21 -15.92
N ASN A 186 -3.02 6.54 -15.91
CA ASN A 186 -1.79 7.18 -15.44
C ASN A 186 -1.53 6.83 -13.97
N ALA A 187 -0.30 6.57 -13.60
CA ALA A 187 0.10 6.20 -12.26
C ALA A 187 -0.43 7.17 -11.16
N ASN A 188 -0.54 8.46 -11.47
CA ASN A 188 -1.02 9.49 -10.55
C ASN A 188 -2.53 9.43 -10.27
N ASP A 189 -3.30 8.90 -11.21
CA ASP A 189 -4.77 8.95 -11.20
C ASP A 189 -5.38 7.59 -10.80
N VAL A 190 -4.54 6.57 -10.55
CA VAL A 190 -4.97 5.19 -10.23
C VAL A 190 -5.93 5.15 -9.05
N VAL A 191 -5.61 5.87 -7.97
CA VAL A 191 -6.44 5.86 -6.75
C VAL A 191 -7.82 6.43 -7.01
N GLU A 192 -7.91 7.54 -7.77
CA GLU A 192 -9.20 8.17 -8.12
C GLU A 192 -10.05 7.25 -9.00
N VAL A 193 -9.41 6.60 -9.98
CA VAL A 193 -10.10 5.64 -10.86
C VAL A 193 -10.52 4.39 -10.09
N GLU A 194 -9.65 3.86 -9.20
CA GLU A 194 -9.97 2.72 -8.36
C GLU A 194 -11.16 2.99 -7.44
N ASP A 195 -11.20 4.17 -6.81
CA ASP A 195 -12.31 4.60 -5.94
C ASP A 195 -13.62 4.68 -6.73
N TYR A 196 -13.60 5.29 -7.93
CA TYR A 196 -14.76 5.31 -8.82
C TYR A 196 -15.25 3.90 -9.17
N LEU A 197 -14.33 2.98 -9.47
CA LEU A 197 -14.68 1.60 -9.81
C LEU A 197 -15.31 0.86 -8.63
N LYS A 198 -14.77 1.06 -7.42
CA LYS A 198 -15.33 0.49 -6.17
C LYS A 198 -16.70 1.06 -5.83
N GLU A 199 -16.89 2.37 -5.93
CA GLU A 199 -18.18 3.03 -5.68
C GLU A 199 -19.28 2.55 -6.62
N ASN A 200 -18.92 2.22 -7.87
CA ASN A 200 -19.85 1.65 -8.84
C ASN A 200 -19.95 0.12 -8.77
N ASN A 201 -19.38 -0.52 -7.74
CA ASN A 201 -19.39 -1.95 -7.50
C ASN A 201 -18.79 -2.78 -8.66
N TYR A 202 -17.82 -2.25 -9.39
CA TYR A 202 -17.10 -3.03 -10.38
C TYR A 202 -16.09 -3.96 -9.69
N ASN A 203 -16.01 -5.20 -10.14
CA ASN A 203 -15.13 -6.21 -9.56
C ASN A 203 -13.72 -6.06 -10.13
N ILE A 204 -12.81 -5.45 -9.34
CA ILE A 204 -11.40 -5.33 -9.65
C ILE A 204 -10.72 -6.67 -9.35
N ILE A 205 -10.03 -7.25 -10.32
CA ILE A 205 -9.28 -8.50 -10.19
C ILE A 205 -7.85 -8.23 -9.73
N SER A 206 -7.18 -7.30 -10.41
CA SER A 206 -5.80 -6.91 -10.14
C SER A 206 -5.55 -5.49 -10.60
N ILE A 207 -4.57 -4.86 -9.98
CA ILE A 207 -3.94 -3.63 -10.44
C ILE A 207 -2.46 -3.98 -10.63
N GLU A 208 -1.91 -3.67 -11.80
CA GLU A 208 -0.55 -4.02 -12.18
C GLU A 208 0.17 -2.80 -12.74
N GLY A 209 1.40 -2.57 -12.27
CA GLY A 209 2.23 -1.48 -12.73
C GLY A 209 3.31 -1.09 -11.73
N PRO A 210 4.12 -0.08 -12.03
CA PRO A 210 5.29 0.27 -11.22
C PRO A 210 4.92 0.75 -9.82
N VAL A 211 3.81 1.49 -9.66
CA VAL A 211 3.33 1.96 -8.35
C VAL A 211 2.84 0.78 -7.52
N GLN A 212 1.97 -0.06 -8.09
CA GLN A 212 1.44 -1.23 -7.41
C GLN A 212 2.55 -2.23 -7.04
N ASN A 213 3.52 -2.43 -7.92
CA ASN A 213 4.68 -3.28 -7.63
C ASN A 213 5.50 -2.73 -6.46
N THR A 214 5.66 -1.41 -6.35
CA THR A 214 6.36 -0.78 -5.21
C THR A 214 5.58 -0.93 -3.92
N ILE A 215 4.26 -0.74 -3.96
CA ILE A 215 3.38 -0.98 -2.81
C ILE A 215 3.55 -2.41 -2.33
N HIS A 216 3.36 -3.38 -3.21
CA HIS A 216 3.43 -4.80 -2.88
C HIS A 216 4.82 -5.22 -2.37
N TYR A 217 5.88 -4.79 -3.06
CA TYR A 217 7.25 -5.04 -2.59
C TYR A 217 7.51 -4.46 -1.20
N THR A 218 7.02 -3.24 -0.94
CA THR A 218 7.22 -2.59 0.36
C THR A 218 6.39 -3.29 1.45
N GLU A 219 5.15 -3.68 1.17
CA GLU A 219 4.30 -4.45 2.08
C GLU A 219 4.95 -5.78 2.51
N GLU A 220 5.51 -6.52 1.54
CA GLU A 220 6.19 -7.79 1.83
C GLU A 220 7.45 -7.61 2.70
N HIS A 221 8.06 -6.44 2.69
CA HIS A 221 9.30 -6.13 3.40
C HIS A 221 9.09 -5.26 4.65
N LEU A 222 7.83 -5.00 5.03
CA LEU A 222 7.52 -4.30 6.28
C LEU A 222 8.07 -5.09 7.47
N ALA A 223 8.76 -4.38 8.36
CA ALA A 223 9.20 -4.97 9.61
C ALA A 223 7.97 -5.26 10.51
N PRO A 224 7.95 -6.39 11.21
CA PRO A 224 6.87 -6.70 12.14
C PRO A 224 6.76 -5.64 13.25
N THR A 225 5.55 -5.39 13.74
CA THR A 225 5.23 -4.44 14.81
C THR A 225 6.19 -4.48 16.01
N TYR A 226 6.63 -5.67 16.43
CA TYR A 226 7.58 -5.78 17.55
C TYR A 226 8.95 -5.14 17.26
N VAL A 227 9.36 -5.08 16.00
CA VAL A 227 10.61 -4.40 15.58
C VAL A 227 10.43 -2.90 15.69
N VAL A 228 9.28 -2.37 15.24
CA VAL A 228 8.94 -0.95 15.37
C VAL A 228 8.91 -0.55 16.84
N MET A 229 8.25 -1.35 17.70
CA MET A 229 8.22 -1.16 19.15
C MET A 229 9.63 -1.16 19.77
N PHE A 230 10.47 -2.09 19.35
CA PHE A 230 11.85 -2.18 19.87
C PHE A 230 12.69 -0.96 19.47
N VAL A 231 12.65 -0.55 18.21
CA VAL A 231 13.39 0.60 17.69
C VAL A 231 12.93 1.89 18.39
N THR A 232 11.61 2.10 18.48
CA THR A 232 11.06 3.28 19.17
C THR A 232 11.31 3.24 20.67
N GLY A 233 11.35 2.04 21.27
CA GLY A 233 11.81 1.84 22.64
C GLY A 233 13.25 2.30 22.85
N LEU A 234 14.18 1.95 21.93
CA LEU A 234 15.57 2.42 21.98
C LEU A 234 15.66 3.93 21.80
N ILE A 235 14.80 4.54 20.95
CA ILE A 235 14.70 6.00 20.85
C ILE A 235 14.27 6.60 22.20
N GLY A 236 13.29 6.02 22.86
CA GLY A 236 12.84 6.43 24.19
C GLY A 236 13.97 6.37 25.24
N VAL A 237 14.81 5.31 25.21
CA VAL A 237 16.02 5.21 26.05
C VAL A 237 16.99 6.36 25.74
N ALA A 238 17.28 6.60 24.45
CA ALA A 238 18.21 7.66 24.06
C ALA A 238 17.73 9.05 24.53
N VAL A 239 16.43 9.31 24.39
CA VAL A 239 15.79 10.56 24.85
C VAL A 239 15.85 10.69 26.38
N ALA A 240 15.57 9.64 27.12
CA ALA A 240 15.65 9.62 28.58
C ALA A 240 17.10 9.85 29.06
N ILE A 241 18.07 9.20 28.44
CA ILE A 241 19.51 9.40 28.71
C ILE A 241 19.92 10.86 28.42
N ALA A 242 19.49 11.42 27.28
CA ALA A 242 19.75 12.82 26.96
C ALA A 242 19.23 13.74 28.04
N GLY A 243 18.03 13.50 28.61
CA GLY A 243 17.48 14.22 29.75
C GLY A 243 18.40 14.19 31.00
N VAL A 244 18.97 13.02 31.30
CA VAL A 244 19.90 12.85 32.44
C VAL A 244 21.14 13.74 32.31
N PHE A 245 21.63 13.95 31.07
CA PHE A 245 22.84 14.74 30.83
C PHE A 245 22.61 16.26 30.73
N VAL A 246 21.37 16.74 30.68
CA VAL A 246 21.06 18.19 30.55
C VAL A 246 21.63 18.99 31.71
N GLU A 247 21.46 18.54 32.96
CA GLU A 247 21.93 19.29 34.14
C GLU A 247 23.47 19.34 34.24
N PRO A 248 24.23 18.26 34.06
CA PRO A 248 25.68 18.32 33.97
C PRO A 248 26.18 19.29 32.90
N LEU A 249 25.57 19.28 31.71
CA LEU A 249 25.94 20.16 30.60
C LEU A 249 25.65 21.65 30.92
N THR A 250 24.51 21.95 31.53
CA THR A 250 24.15 23.31 31.90
C THR A 250 25.07 23.83 33.01
N LYS A 251 25.45 22.99 33.98
CA LYS A 251 26.44 23.35 35.00
C LYS A 251 27.81 23.60 34.39
N PHE A 252 28.23 22.79 33.43
CA PHE A 252 29.50 22.97 32.72
C PHE A 252 29.54 24.29 31.93
N THR A 253 28.49 24.57 31.13
CA THR A 253 28.40 25.83 30.35
C THR A 253 28.33 27.06 31.21
N ARG A 254 27.66 27.01 32.39
CA ARG A 254 27.65 28.12 33.35
C ARG A 254 29.03 28.37 33.96
N ARG A 255 29.79 27.33 34.33
CA ARG A 255 31.17 27.46 34.83
C ARG A 255 32.08 28.04 33.74
N PHE A 256 31.98 27.57 32.52
CA PHE A 256 32.78 28.05 31.39
C PHE A 256 32.52 29.55 31.11
N LYS A 257 31.24 29.99 31.11
CA LYS A 257 30.90 31.41 30.97
C LYS A 257 31.44 32.26 32.14
N LYS A 258 31.41 31.75 33.36
CA LYS A 258 31.93 32.46 34.54
C LYS A 258 33.45 32.64 34.42
N ASP A 259 34.20 31.60 34.10
CA ASP A 259 35.64 31.66 33.88
C ASP A 259 36.05 32.63 32.75
N GLN A 260 35.31 32.64 31.64
CA GLN A 260 35.54 33.62 30.58
C GLN A 260 35.26 35.05 31.03
N SER A 261 34.16 35.28 31.79
CA SER A 261 33.83 36.63 32.30
C SER A 261 34.86 37.15 33.32
N GLU A 262 35.40 36.28 34.17
CA GLU A 262 36.47 36.63 35.11
C GLU A 262 37.79 36.91 34.40
N LYS A 263 38.17 36.15 33.37
CA LYS A 263 39.35 36.44 32.54
C LYS A 263 39.25 37.77 31.80
N LEU A 264 38.08 38.15 31.34
CA LEU A 264 37.84 39.43 30.66
C LEU A 264 37.86 40.62 31.68
N ARG A 265 37.34 40.45 32.88
CA ARG A 265 37.38 41.44 33.95
C ARG A 265 38.80 41.63 34.46
N GLY A 266 39.60 40.56 34.58
CA GLY A 266 41.01 40.64 34.98
C GLY A 266 41.88 41.37 33.95
N ARG A 267 41.61 41.24 32.65
CA ARG A 267 42.31 42.03 31.62
C ARG A 267 41.97 43.51 31.61
N ARG A 268 40.72 43.89 31.96
CA ARG A 268 40.32 45.31 32.08
C ARG A 268 40.91 46.04 33.30
N ARG A 269 41.30 45.32 34.36
CA ARG A 269 41.92 45.90 35.54
C ARG A 269 43.45 46.08 35.40
N ARG A 270 44.05 45.52 34.35
CA ARG A 270 45.51 45.64 34.10
C ARG A 270 45.85 46.66 33.00
N ARG A 271 44.89 47.40 32.51
CA ARG A 271 45.03 48.59 31.68
C ARG A 271 44.61 49.82 32.47
#